data_424139aa8cf429f1b5b7ee5cdad08379
#
_entry.id   424139aa8cf429f1b5b7ee5cdad08379
#
_cell.length_a   1.000
_cell.length_b   1.000
_cell.length_c   1.000
_cell.angle_alpha   90.00
_cell.angle_beta   90.00
_cell.angle_gamma   90.00
#
_symmetry.space_group_name_H-M   'P 1'
#
loop_
_entity.id
_entity.type
_entity.pdbx_description
1 polymer ?
#
loop_
_entity_poly.entity_id
_entity_poly.type
_entity_poly.pdbx_seq_one_letter_code
_entity_poly.pdbx_strand_id
1 'polypeptide(L)'
;MGQVYWRQGLPDATFSLFFRPTPKRLYFVLSGIDDLLDKIDEFRFDEEDLIYLESLKIFDKDYLRYLSTFRFDGLVRSMKNGSIFFPNESVLEITGNIIEGQILETLIINEVHSNTSLATKSTRIVQSSGNSTIVDFSARRTYGYEAALKASKNAYLAGFEGTSNFDAAKLFDIPVSGTMGHSYILGFQDEYQSFLNYAQEFKSNSIYLVDTFDSLEGVQKVIELHKNESLDIRGIRLDSGDFSTLSYKARKMLDSAGLKATKIIVSGSMDEYKIHELINNQKCPIDIFGVGSDYGVSSDVPVLECVYKLVEIDNQPVNKNSPNKSYLPYSKQIYRKLHNNMMDHDIVTKNSAKKNGYFPMIKNIYDRGDYLINKESLHDVRKYIKIQMEQLPDNYKNLKSEKIYRVVFEI
;
A
#
# COMPACT_ATOMS: atom_id res chain seq x y z
N MET A 1 30.64 -0.53 -10.73
CA MET A 1 30.30 0.76 -11.35
C MET A 1 30.81 1.92 -10.50
N GLY A 2 30.39 2.07 -9.25
CA GLY A 2 30.75 3.21 -8.38
C GLY A 2 32.25 3.52 -8.33
N GLN A 3 33.10 2.50 -8.15
CA GLN A 3 34.56 2.69 -8.18
C GLN A 3 35.09 3.25 -9.51
N VAL A 4 34.48 2.87 -10.64
CA VAL A 4 34.87 3.41 -11.95
C VAL A 4 34.42 4.86 -12.07
N TYR A 5 33.21 5.18 -11.66
CA TYR A 5 32.71 6.56 -11.65
C TYR A 5 33.58 7.45 -10.77
N TRP A 6 33.95 6.98 -9.57
CA TRP A 6 34.83 7.68 -8.65
C TRP A 6 36.20 7.97 -9.25
N ARG A 7 36.85 6.98 -9.90
CA ARG A 7 38.15 7.16 -10.56
C ARG A 7 38.10 8.12 -11.74
N GLN A 8 36.99 8.15 -12.47
CA GLN A 8 36.82 9.01 -13.65
C GLN A 8 36.35 10.41 -13.28
N GLY A 9 35.97 10.65 -12.01
CA GLY A 9 35.42 11.94 -11.57
C GLY A 9 34.17 12.34 -12.34
N LEU A 10 33.23 11.42 -12.51
CA LEU A 10 32.02 11.70 -13.28
C LEU A 10 31.15 12.78 -12.57
N PRO A 11 30.50 13.65 -13.34
CA PRO A 11 29.72 14.77 -12.81
C PRO A 11 28.41 14.29 -12.16
N ASP A 12 27.68 15.27 -11.60
CA ASP A 12 26.35 15.04 -11.06
C ASP A 12 25.38 14.56 -12.12
N ALA A 13 24.42 13.78 -11.65
CA ALA A 13 23.44 13.13 -12.48
C ALA A 13 22.04 13.18 -11.86
N THR A 14 21.01 13.15 -12.71
CA THR A 14 19.63 13.01 -12.27
C THR A 14 19.11 11.63 -12.67
N PHE A 15 18.56 10.93 -11.69
CA PHE A 15 17.83 9.69 -11.88
C PHE A 15 16.34 9.92 -11.63
N SER A 16 15.50 9.27 -12.40
CA SER A 16 14.04 9.38 -12.32
C SER A 16 13.40 8.01 -12.08
N LEU A 17 12.51 7.95 -11.10
CA LEU A 17 11.68 6.79 -10.79
C LEU A 17 10.30 6.97 -11.41
N PHE A 18 9.83 5.96 -12.12
CA PHE A 18 8.50 5.92 -12.71
C PHE A 18 8.00 4.49 -12.85
N PHE A 19 6.70 4.33 -13.12
CA PHE A 19 6.07 3.03 -13.30
C PHE A 19 5.59 2.89 -14.74
N ARG A 20 5.86 1.75 -15.36
CA ARG A 20 5.32 1.43 -16.68
C ARG A 20 3.87 0.97 -16.58
N PRO A 21 3.13 0.95 -17.70
CA PRO A 21 1.81 0.34 -17.73
C PRO A 21 1.85 -1.07 -17.15
N THR A 22 0.98 -1.34 -16.20
CA THR A 22 0.87 -2.63 -15.54
C THR A 22 -0.55 -3.16 -15.73
N PRO A 23 -0.76 -4.38 -16.24
CA PRO A 23 -2.08 -4.96 -16.40
C PRO A 23 -2.90 -4.85 -15.10
N LYS A 24 -4.20 -4.60 -15.21
CA LYS A 24 -5.12 -4.44 -14.08
C LYS A 24 -4.84 -3.25 -13.16
N ARG A 25 -3.94 -2.35 -13.51
CA ARG A 25 -3.66 -1.11 -12.75
C ARG A 25 -3.79 0.09 -13.68
N LEU A 26 -4.90 0.83 -13.56
CA LEU A 26 -5.17 2.04 -14.36
C LEU A 26 -4.59 3.29 -13.71
N TYR A 27 -4.33 3.22 -12.41
CA TYR A 27 -3.69 4.23 -11.58
C TYR A 27 -2.83 3.56 -10.51
N PHE A 28 -1.98 4.35 -9.90
CA PHE A 28 -1.17 3.96 -8.75
C PHE A 28 -1.37 4.98 -7.62
N VAL A 29 -1.17 4.56 -6.38
CA VAL A 29 -1.15 5.42 -5.20
C VAL A 29 0.26 5.41 -4.63
N LEU A 30 0.96 6.54 -4.74
CA LEU A 30 2.34 6.68 -4.27
C LEU A 30 2.41 6.49 -2.76
N SER A 31 3.27 5.62 -2.30
CA SER A 31 3.51 5.40 -0.87
C SER A 31 4.97 5.01 -0.59
N GLY A 32 5.42 5.24 0.65
CA GLY A 32 6.76 4.89 1.11
C GLY A 32 7.81 5.99 0.94
N ILE A 33 7.44 7.21 0.58
CA ILE A 33 8.40 8.32 0.39
C ILE A 33 9.04 8.74 1.71
N ASP A 34 8.25 8.86 2.80
CA ASP A 34 8.78 9.26 4.10
C ASP A 34 9.75 8.22 4.66
N ASP A 35 9.39 6.92 4.55
CA ASP A 35 10.25 5.81 4.96
C ASP A 35 11.54 5.74 4.12
N LEU A 36 11.44 6.06 2.83
CA LEU A 36 12.60 6.14 1.93
C LEU A 36 13.55 7.26 2.34
N LEU A 37 13.01 8.45 2.65
CA LEU A 37 13.85 9.58 3.06
C LEU A 37 14.61 9.27 4.34
N ASP A 38 13.98 8.66 5.34
CA ASP A 38 14.66 8.23 6.57
C ASP A 38 15.81 7.26 6.27
N LYS A 39 15.54 6.27 5.42
CA LYS A 39 16.56 5.28 5.03
C LYS A 39 17.69 5.90 4.20
N ILE A 40 17.41 6.89 3.37
CA ILE A 40 18.44 7.63 2.62
C ILE A 40 19.31 8.46 3.59
N ASP A 41 18.66 9.16 4.54
CA ASP A 41 19.36 9.99 5.52
C ASP A 41 20.23 9.16 6.47
N GLU A 42 19.79 7.96 6.82
CA GLU A 42 20.52 7.01 7.67
C GLU A 42 21.54 6.14 6.91
N PHE A 43 21.47 6.08 5.58
CA PHE A 43 22.31 5.16 4.79
C PHE A 43 23.80 5.46 4.95
N ARG A 44 24.56 4.46 5.39
CA ARG A 44 26.02 4.53 5.63
C ARG A 44 26.65 3.17 5.30
N PHE A 45 27.95 3.17 5.09
CA PHE A 45 28.76 1.96 5.17
C PHE A 45 29.45 1.95 6.53
N ASP A 46 29.09 1.02 7.39
CA ASP A 46 29.71 0.86 8.69
C ASP A 46 31.03 0.09 8.62
N GLU A 47 31.69 -0.12 9.75
CA GLU A 47 32.99 -0.80 9.80
C GLU A 47 32.89 -2.26 9.34
N GLU A 48 31.79 -2.95 9.67
CA GLU A 48 31.57 -4.35 9.28
C GLU A 48 31.38 -4.47 7.76
N ASP A 49 30.60 -3.55 7.16
CA ASP A 49 30.44 -3.44 5.72
C ASP A 49 31.77 -3.25 5.00
N LEU A 50 32.62 -2.33 5.50
CA LEU A 50 33.90 -2.02 4.88
C LEU A 50 34.90 -3.19 4.98
N ILE A 51 34.93 -3.86 6.12
CA ILE A 51 35.75 -5.10 6.31
C ILE A 51 35.28 -6.18 5.33
N TYR A 52 33.96 -6.36 5.20
CA TYR A 52 33.40 -7.32 4.25
C TYR A 52 33.78 -6.98 2.80
N LEU A 53 33.59 -5.71 2.39
CA LEU A 53 33.94 -5.27 1.04
C LEU A 53 35.44 -5.41 0.74
N GLU A 54 36.33 -5.13 1.72
CA GLU A 54 37.79 -5.36 1.58
C GLU A 54 38.11 -6.85 1.40
N SER A 55 37.41 -7.72 2.12
CA SER A 55 37.60 -9.18 2.04
C SER A 55 37.34 -9.75 0.64
N LEU A 56 36.48 -9.11 -0.14
CA LEU A 56 36.16 -9.51 -1.53
C LEU A 56 37.31 -9.28 -2.50
N LYS A 57 38.31 -8.46 -2.16
CA LYS A 57 39.50 -8.13 -2.97
C LYS A 57 39.21 -7.61 -4.38
N ILE A 58 38.05 -6.97 -4.57
CA ILE A 58 37.63 -6.37 -5.85
C ILE A 58 37.59 -4.84 -5.80
N PHE A 59 37.69 -4.26 -4.61
CA PHE A 59 37.69 -2.82 -4.41
C PHE A 59 39.06 -2.30 -3.95
N ASP A 60 39.40 -1.11 -4.44
CA ASP A 60 40.64 -0.43 -4.02
C ASP A 60 40.48 0.18 -2.62
N LYS A 61 41.57 0.27 -1.88
CA LYS A 61 41.60 0.87 -0.55
C LYS A 61 41.11 2.34 -0.56
N ASP A 62 41.44 3.11 -1.59
CA ASP A 62 41.06 4.49 -1.69
C ASP A 62 39.55 4.65 -1.95
N TYR A 63 38.97 3.74 -2.73
CA TYR A 63 37.51 3.71 -2.91
C TYR A 63 36.78 3.27 -1.63
N LEU A 64 37.33 2.28 -0.88
CA LEU A 64 36.78 1.91 0.43
C LEU A 64 36.86 3.07 1.42
N ARG A 65 37.90 3.87 1.39
CA ARG A 65 38.00 5.10 2.19
C ARG A 65 36.94 6.13 1.76
N TYR A 66 36.66 6.27 0.48
CA TYR A 66 35.54 7.09 0.00
C TYR A 66 34.21 6.57 0.56
N LEU A 67 33.93 5.26 0.48
CA LEU A 67 32.71 4.66 1.02
C LEU A 67 32.55 4.86 2.54
N SER A 68 33.65 4.85 3.32
CA SER A 68 33.59 5.08 4.78
C SER A 68 33.06 6.46 5.16
N THR A 69 33.11 7.41 4.24
CA THR A 69 32.56 8.76 4.44
C THR A 69 31.26 9.00 3.67
N PHE A 70 30.71 7.94 3.08
CA PHE A 70 29.52 8.06 2.25
C PHE A 70 28.35 8.65 3.05
N ARG A 71 27.75 9.68 2.46
CA ARG A 71 26.50 10.32 2.84
C ARG A 71 25.80 10.75 1.57
N PHE A 72 24.50 10.66 1.53
CA PHE A 72 23.76 11.27 0.43
C PHE A 72 23.74 12.80 0.61
N ASP A 73 24.34 13.50 -0.34
CA ASP A 73 24.44 14.98 -0.36
C ASP A 73 23.76 15.57 -1.60
N GLY A 74 22.67 14.97 -2.01
CA GLY A 74 21.91 15.35 -3.19
C GLY A 74 20.53 15.90 -2.88
N LEU A 75 19.82 16.26 -3.95
CA LEU A 75 18.44 16.74 -3.95
C LEU A 75 17.47 15.57 -4.24
N VAL A 76 16.44 15.43 -3.42
CA VAL A 76 15.29 14.56 -3.70
C VAL A 76 14.08 15.41 -4.04
N ARG A 77 13.47 15.10 -5.18
CA ARG A 77 12.21 15.66 -5.63
C ARG A 77 11.17 14.57 -5.76
N SER A 78 9.96 14.78 -5.27
CA SER A 78 8.91 13.76 -5.34
C SER A 78 7.51 14.35 -5.43
N MET A 79 6.58 13.53 -5.93
CA MET A 79 5.17 13.73 -5.65
C MET A 79 4.92 13.51 -4.16
N LYS A 80 3.84 14.11 -3.65
CA LYS A 80 3.39 13.95 -2.26
C LYS A 80 2.98 12.49 -2.00
N ASN A 81 3.32 11.98 -0.83
CA ASN A 81 2.86 10.67 -0.36
C ASN A 81 1.33 10.60 -0.39
N GLY A 82 0.75 9.52 -0.94
CA GLY A 82 -0.68 9.39 -1.19
C GLY A 82 -1.19 9.99 -2.51
N SER A 83 -0.32 10.57 -3.34
CA SER A 83 -0.73 11.06 -4.67
C SER A 83 -1.14 9.91 -5.59
N ILE A 84 -2.26 10.08 -6.29
CA ILE A 84 -2.57 9.25 -7.45
C ILE A 84 -1.69 9.69 -8.61
N PHE A 85 -1.12 8.73 -9.32
CA PHE A 85 -0.34 8.97 -10.53
C PHE A 85 -0.61 7.88 -11.58
N PHE A 86 -0.14 8.13 -12.80
CA PHE A 86 -0.44 7.28 -13.95
C PHE A 86 0.84 6.76 -14.60
N PRO A 87 0.76 5.71 -15.43
CA PRO A 87 1.94 5.13 -16.06
C PRO A 87 2.82 6.15 -16.80
N ASN A 88 4.15 5.96 -16.67
CA ASN A 88 5.21 6.78 -17.26
C ASN A 88 5.36 8.20 -16.69
N GLU A 89 4.63 8.56 -15.66
CA GLU A 89 4.89 9.77 -14.89
C GLU A 89 6.06 9.55 -13.94
N SER A 90 6.99 10.52 -13.87
CA SER A 90 8.03 10.54 -12.86
C SER A 90 7.41 10.80 -11.51
N VAL A 91 7.67 9.95 -10.51
CA VAL A 91 7.13 10.12 -9.15
C VAL A 91 8.18 10.59 -8.15
N LEU A 92 9.44 10.31 -8.46
CA LEU A 92 10.59 10.69 -7.64
C LEU A 92 11.80 10.92 -8.54
N GLU A 93 12.61 11.92 -8.22
CA GLU A 93 13.89 12.20 -8.86
C GLU A 93 14.98 12.43 -7.80
N ILE A 94 16.15 11.87 -8.06
CA ILE A 94 17.36 12.04 -7.26
C ILE A 94 18.38 12.79 -8.13
N THR A 95 18.86 13.91 -7.66
CA THR A 95 19.92 14.68 -8.33
C THR A 95 21.10 14.87 -7.39
N GLY A 96 22.30 14.54 -7.81
CA GLY A 96 23.54 14.65 -7.06
C GLY A 96 24.63 13.79 -7.67
N ASN A 97 25.63 13.43 -6.88
CA ASN A 97 26.72 12.60 -7.36
C ASN A 97 26.20 11.27 -7.98
N ILE A 98 26.65 10.95 -9.18
CA ILE A 98 26.20 9.76 -9.92
C ILE A 98 26.42 8.46 -9.11
N ILE A 99 27.46 8.41 -8.25
CA ILE A 99 27.74 7.25 -7.40
C ILE A 99 26.64 7.07 -6.36
N GLU A 100 26.19 8.17 -5.74
CA GLU A 100 25.13 8.19 -4.73
C GLU A 100 23.81 7.71 -5.33
N GLY A 101 23.40 8.29 -6.45
CA GLY A 101 22.20 7.87 -7.16
C GLY A 101 22.22 6.39 -7.58
N GLN A 102 23.39 5.88 -7.97
CA GLN A 102 23.54 4.46 -8.36
C GLN A 102 23.54 3.50 -7.16
N ILE A 103 24.14 3.88 -6.03
CA ILE A 103 24.15 3.05 -4.81
C ILE A 103 22.74 2.92 -4.26
N LEU A 104 21.97 3.99 -4.27
CA LEU A 104 20.61 4.03 -3.71
C LEU A 104 19.54 3.36 -4.59
N GLU A 105 19.84 2.97 -5.84
CA GLU A 105 18.85 2.41 -6.80
C GLU A 105 18.00 1.31 -6.19
N THR A 106 18.65 0.30 -5.58
CA THR A 106 17.93 -0.87 -5.04
C THR A 106 17.03 -0.48 -3.87
N LEU A 107 17.52 0.37 -2.97
CA LEU A 107 16.75 0.87 -1.83
C LEU A 107 15.52 1.64 -2.31
N ILE A 108 15.71 2.58 -3.24
CA ILE A 108 14.64 3.42 -3.79
C ILE A 108 13.54 2.57 -4.45
N ILE A 109 13.95 1.65 -5.33
CA ILE A 109 12.97 0.79 -6.01
C ILE A 109 12.23 -0.08 -5.00
N ASN A 110 12.93 -0.73 -4.07
CA ASN A 110 12.30 -1.64 -3.10
C ASN A 110 11.28 -0.92 -2.22
N GLU A 111 11.65 0.24 -1.66
CA GLU A 111 10.75 0.98 -0.78
C GLU A 111 9.53 1.52 -1.53
N VAL A 112 9.71 2.20 -2.64
CA VAL A 112 8.59 2.84 -3.35
C VAL A 112 7.72 1.81 -4.05
N HIS A 113 8.32 0.77 -4.66
CA HIS A 113 7.58 -0.30 -5.33
C HIS A 113 6.65 -1.05 -4.36
N SER A 114 7.21 -1.55 -3.23
CA SER A 114 6.45 -2.39 -2.30
C SER A 114 5.30 -1.62 -1.65
N ASN A 115 5.56 -0.41 -1.16
CA ASN A 115 4.54 0.43 -0.53
C ASN A 115 3.47 0.88 -1.53
N THR A 116 3.85 1.31 -2.74
CA THR A 116 2.93 1.72 -3.81
C THR A 116 2.05 0.55 -4.28
N SER A 117 2.60 -0.66 -4.39
CA SER A 117 1.82 -1.85 -4.72
C SER A 117 0.72 -2.12 -3.70
N LEU A 118 1.07 -2.11 -2.41
CA LEU A 118 0.13 -2.34 -1.32
C LEU A 118 -0.92 -1.22 -1.20
N ALA A 119 -0.52 0.05 -1.26
CA ALA A 119 -1.44 1.18 -1.20
C ALA A 119 -2.43 1.16 -2.37
N THR A 120 -1.95 0.89 -3.59
CA THR A 120 -2.81 0.77 -4.79
C THR A 120 -3.80 -0.38 -4.65
N LYS A 121 -3.35 -1.56 -4.22
CA LYS A 121 -4.22 -2.73 -3.99
C LYS A 121 -5.28 -2.43 -2.94
N SER A 122 -4.90 -1.78 -1.83
CA SER A 122 -5.84 -1.41 -0.76
C SER A 122 -6.95 -0.49 -1.24
N THR A 123 -6.62 0.57 -2.02
CA THR A 123 -7.65 1.48 -2.54
C THR A 123 -8.67 0.78 -3.44
N ARG A 124 -8.23 -0.20 -4.24
CA ARG A 124 -9.12 -1.02 -5.09
C ARG A 124 -10.07 -1.87 -4.26
N ILE A 125 -9.58 -2.48 -3.19
CA ILE A 125 -10.38 -3.27 -2.24
C ILE A 125 -11.42 -2.37 -1.58
N VAL A 126 -11.02 -1.20 -1.07
CA VAL A 126 -11.94 -0.23 -0.44
C VAL A 126 -12.99 0.26 -1.43
N GLN A 127 -12.64 0.59 -2.67
CA GLN A 127 -13.61 1.00 -3.69
C GLN A 127 -14.64 -0.09 -4.02
N SER A 128 -14.26 -1.35 -3.85
CA SER A 128 -15.14 -2.49 -4.14
C SER A 128 -16.12 -2.80 -3.01
N SER A 129 -15.85 -2.32 -1.78
CA SER A 129 -16.61 -2.70 -0.58
C SER A 129 -17.92 -1.92 -0.37
N GLY A 130 -18.18 -0.89 -1.16
CA GLY A 130 -19.36 -0.03 -0.96
C GLY A 130 -19.33 0.62 0.42
N ASN A 131 -20.31 0.29 1.26
CA ASN A 131 -20.41 0.77 2.65
C ASN A 131 -19.82 -0.21 3.67
N SER A 132 -19.31 -1.37 3.25
CA SER A 132 -18.73 -2.35 4.15
C SER A 132 -17.34 -1.93 4.59
N THR A 133 -17.03 -2.18 5.86
CA THR A 133 -15.70 -1.92 6.45
C THR A 133 -14.69 -2.99 6.03
N ILE A 134 -13.45 -2.58 5.81
CA ILE A 134 -12.34 -3.51 5.52
C ILE A 134 -11.37 -3.51 6.68
N VAL A 135 -10.90 -4.70 7.08
CA VAL A 135 -9.86 -4.90 8.09
C VAL A 135 -8.73 -5.77 7.55
N ASP A 136 -7.50 -5.48 7.98
CA ASP A 136 -6.30 -6.17 7.54
C ASP A 136 -6.06 -7.44 8.36
N PHE A 137 -6.04 -8.61 7.69
CA PHE A 137 -5.67 -9.92 8.22
C PHE A 137 -4.47 -10.53 7.48
N SER A 138 -3.61 -9.69 6.86
CA SER A 138 -2.57 -10.16 5.95
C SER A 138 -1.27 -10.57 6.62
N ALA A 139 -0.98 -10.12 7.83
CA ALA A 139 0.33 -10.24 8.47
C ALA A 139 0.95 -11.63 8.38
N ARG A 140 0.17 -12.69 8.62
CA ARG A 140 0.63 -14.10 8.56
C ARG A 140 0.90 -14.63 7.14
N ARG A 141 0.66 -13.84 6.10
CA ARG A 141 0.78 -14.23 4.67
C ARG A 141 1.73 -13.34 3.87
N THR A 142 2.32 -12.33 4.49
CA THR A 142 3.35 -11.47 3.88
C THR A 142 4.73 -12.15 3.87
N TYR A 143 5.66 -11.57 3.12
CA TYR A 143 7.03 -12.10 2.98
C TYR A 143 7.96 -11.58 4.07
N GLY A 144 7.66 -11.88 5.32
CA GLY A 144 8.47 -11.54 6.47
C GLY A 144 7.89 -10.40 7.31
N TYR A 145 8.54 -10.13 8.45
CA TYR A 145 8.04 -9.22 9.48
C TYR A 145 7.90 -7.77 8.97
N GLU A 146 8.92 -7.23 8.32
CA GLU A 146 8.87 -5.87 7.77
C GLU A 146 7.79 -5.71 6.70
N ALA A 147 7.62 -6.73 5.84
CA ALA A 147 6.56 -6.74 4.85
C ALA A 147 5.17 -6.76 5.51
N ALA A 148 5.02 -7.41 6.66
CA ALA A 148 3.77 -7.38 7.43
C ALA A 148 3.48 -5.99 8.02
N LEU A 149 4.50 -5.29 8.52
CA LEU A 149 4.36 -3.90 9.00
C LEU A 149 3.95 -2.97 7.86
N LYS A 150 4.64 -3.05 6.72
CA LYS A 150 4.32 -2.26 5.51
C LYS A 150 2.90 -2.53 5.00
N ALA A 151 2.46 -3.80 5.01
CA ALA A 151 1.10 -4.15 4.61
C ALA A 151 0.08 -3.48 5.51
N SER A 152 0.18 -3.62 6.82
CA SER A 152 -0.76 -3.01 7.77
C SER A 152 -0.79 -1.47 7.66
N LYS A 153 0.38 -0.83 7.52
CA LYS A 153 0.50 0.62 7.30
C LYS A 153 -0.25 1.07 6.05
N ASN A 154 0.03 0.44 4.91
CA ASN A 154 -0.58 0.80 3.63
C ASN A 154 -2.07 0.43 3.54
N ALA A 155 -2.53 -0.61 4.22
CA ALA A 155 -3.93 -0.92 4.41
C ALA A 155 -4.68 0.26 5.07
N TYR A 156 -4.15 0.73 6.19
CA TYR A 156 -4.74 1.85 6.92
C TYR A 156 -4.72 3.16 6.13
N LEU A 157 -3.59 3.48 5.50
CA LEU A 157 -3.46 4.67 4.65
C LEU A 157 -4.52 4.71 3.55
N ALA A 158 -4.80 3.57 2.94
CA ALA A 158 -5.73 3.48 1.81
C ALA A 158 -7.20 3.33 2.20
N GLY A 159 -7.52 3.20 3.49
CA GLY A 159 -8.90 3.22 3.96
C GLY A 159 -9.36 1.99 4.74
N PHE A 160 -8.50 1.01 5.05
CA PHE A 160 -8.88 -0.05 5.98
C PHE A 160 -9.03 0.54 7.39
N GLU A 161 -9.95 0.00 8.19
CA GLU A 161 -10.29 0.58 9.51
C GLU A 161 -9.47 -0.01 10.67
N GLY A 162 -8.68 -1.04 10.42
CA GLY A 162 -7.82 -1.63 11.44
C GLY A 162 -7.00 -2.80 10.93
N THR A 163 -6.15 -3.32 11.80
CA THR A 163 -5.27 -4.46 11.51
C THR A 163 -5.27 -5.50 12.63
N SER A 164 -5.02 -6.75 12.28
CA SER A 164 -4.74 -7.82 13.24
C SER A 164 -3.27 -7.89 13.67
N ASN A 165 -2.41 -7.05 13.12
CA ASN A 165 -0.99 -6.96 13.43
C ASN A 165 -0.76 -6.00 14.60
N PHE A 166 -0.57 -6.52 15.80
CA PHE A 166 -0.37 -5.72 17.02
C PHE A 166 0.87 -4.85 16.99
N ASP A 167 1.96 -5.32 16.38
CA ASP A 167 3.18 -4.52 16.26
C ASP A 167 2.98 -3.32 15.33
N ALA A 168 2.31 -3.52 14.20
CA ALA A 168 1.96 -2.42 13.32
C ALA A 168 0.96 -1.46 13.99
N ALA A 169 -0.02 -2.00 14.71
CA ALA A 169 -0.99 -1.19 15.45
C ALA A 169 -0.30 -0.28 16.47
N LYS A 170 0.63 -0.82 17.24
CA LYS A 170 1.43 -0.07 18.21
C LYS A 170 2.37 0.94 17.56
N LEU A 171 3.07 0.52 16.50
CA LEU A 171 4.09 1.35 15.83
C LEU A 171 3.49 2.56 15.10
N PHE A 172 2.32 2.37 14.49
CA PHE A 172 1.70 3.34 13.59
C PHE A 172 0.41 3.95 14.15
N ASP A 173 0.04 3.64 15.38
CA ASP A 173 -1.21 4.08 16.02
C ASP A 173 -2.46 3.72 15.18
N ILE A 174 -2.51 2.48 14.70
CA ILE A 174 -3.62 1.93 13.90
C ILE A 174 -4.58 1.17 14.81
N PRO A 175 -5.91 1.28 14.64
CA PRO A 175 -6.86 0.50 15.42
C PRO A 175 -6.64 -1.02 15.29
N VAL A 176 -6.68 -1.72 16.41
CA VAL A 176 -6.61 -3.19 16.43
C VAL A 176 -7.95 -3.78 16.04
N SER A 177 -7.93 -4.80 15.19
CA SER A 177 -9.11 -5.58 14.83
C SER A 177 -8.78 -7.06 14.75
N GLY A 178 -9.56 -7.88 15.40
CA GLY A 178 -9.37 -9.32 15.40
C GLY A 178 -10.57 -10.05 15.97
N THR A 179 -10.59 -11.37 15.79
CA THR A 179 -11.61 -12.28 16.32
C THR A 179 -10.94 -13.57 16.80
N MET A 180 -11.73 -14.51 17.34
CA MET A 180 -11.24 -15.87 17.64
C MET A 180 -10.86 -16.63 16.37
N GLY A 181 -10.05 -17.67 16.51
CA GLY A 181 -9.71 -18.62 15.45
C GLY A 181 -10.36 -19.99 15.64
N HIS A 182 -10.43 -20.82 14.61
CA HIS A 182 -10.96 -22.18 14.69
C HIS A 182 -10.27 -23.02 15.75
N SER A 183 -8.94 -22.87 15.95
CA SER A 183 -8.18 -23.57 16.97
C SER A 183 -8.67 -23.30 18.40
N TYR A 184 -9.16 -22.07 18.67
CA TYR A 184 -9.77 -21.72 19.94
C TYR A 184 -11.03 -22.57 20.18
N ILE A 185 -11.95 -22.62 19.22
CA ILE A 185 -13.20 -23.37 19.31
C ILE A 185 -12.93 -24.87 19.50
N LEU A 186 -12.04 -25.40 18.65
CA LEU A 186 -11.62 -26.82 18.70
C LEU A 186 -10.98 -27.21 20.03
N GLY A 187 -10.30 -26.25 20.70
CA GLY A 187 -9.68 -26.47 22.01
C GLY A 187 -10.68 -26.77 23.13
N PHE A 188 -11.94 -26.31 23.02
CA PHE A 188 -13.00 -26.57 23.99
C PHE A 188 -13.80 -27.84 23.70
N GLN A 189 -13.70 -28.41 22.50
CA GLN A 189 -14.49 -29.59 22.05
C GLN A 189 -16.02 -29.38 22.04
N ASP A 190 -16.49 -28.21 22.52
CA ASP A 190 -17.89 -27.76 22.53
C ASP A 190 -17.94 -26.31 22.06
N GLU A 191 -18.60 -26.10 20.93
CA GLU A 191 -18.66 -24.76 20.31
C GLU A 191 -19.46 -23.76 21.15
N TYR A 192 -20.61 -24.18 21.75
CA TYR A 192 -21.39 -23.32 22.62
C TYR A 192 -20.59 -22.89 23.87
N GLN A 193 -19.92 -23.86 24.50
CA GLN A 193 -19.08 -23.57 25.68
C GLN A 193 -17.92 -22.63 25.33
N SER A 194 -17.33 -22.78 24.15
CA SER A 194 -16.29 -21.85 23.68
C SER A 194 -16.83 -20.43 23.53
N PHE A 195 -18.03 -20.28 22.95
CA PHE A 195 -18.69 -18.97 22.81
C PHE A 195 -19.02 -18.35 24.16
N LEU A 196 -19.55 -19.14 25.10
CA LEU A 196 -19.88 -18.68 26.44
C LEU A 196 -18.64 -18.17 27.19
N ASN A 197 -17.55 -18.93 27.20
CA ASN A 197 -16.31 -18.53 27.83
C ASN A 197 -15.72 -17.26 27.21
N TYR A 198 -15.81 -17.14 25.87
CA TYR A 198 -15.36 -15.93 25.17
C TYR A 198 -16.21 -14.70 25.55
N ALA A 199 -17.52 -14.90 25.67
CA ALA A 199 -18.46 -13.86 26.07
C ALA A 199 -18.20 -13.37 27.51
N GLN A 200 -17.90 -14.28 28.44
CA GLN A 200 -17.60 -13.92 29.81
C GLN A 200 -16.36 -13.01 29.93
N GLU A 201 -15.35 -13.24 29.07
CA GLU A 201 -14.12 -12.46 29.07
C GLU A 201 -14.28 -11.14 28.31
N PHE A 202 -14.82 -11.17 27.09
CA PHE A 202 -14.85 -10.00 26.18
C PHE A 202 -16.19 -9.26 26.14
N LYS A 203 -17.22 -9.79 26.76
CA LYS A 203 -18.57 -9.19 26.90
C LYS A 203 -19.13 -8.73 25.55
N SER A 204 -19.63 -7.50 25.48
CA SER A 204 -20.24 -6.90 24.27
C SER A 204 -19.26 -6.69 23.10
N ASN A 205 -17.94 -6.91 23.29
CA ASN A 205 -16.95 -6.85 22.22
C ASN A 205 -16.78 -8.18 21.46
N SER A 206 -17.55 -9.21 21.81
CA SER A 206 -17.38 -10.54 21.26
C SER A 206 -17.88 -10.65 19.80
N ILE A 207 -17.02 -11.21 18.95
CA ILE A 207 -17.32 -11.60 17.57
C ILE A 207 -17.06 -13.11 17.45
N TYR A 208 -18.09 -13.87 17.08
CA TYR A 208 -18.09 -15.33 17.09
C TYR A 208 -17.81 -15.91 15.72
N LEU A 209 -16.82 -16.79 15.62
CA LEU A 209 -16.51 -17.54 14.40
C LEU A 209 -17.42 -18.76 14.36
N VAL A 210 -18.40 -18.76 13.43
CA VAL A 210 -19.54 -19.70 13.48
C VAL A 210 -19.42 -20.85 12.49
N ASP A 211 -18.34 -20.93 11.72
CA ASP A 211 -18.17 -21.95 10.65
C ASP A 211 -17.10 -23.02 10.98
N THR A 212 -16.86 -23.29 12.27
CA THR A 212 -15.95 -24.36 12.66
C THR A 212 -16.53 -25.75 12.34
N PHE A 213 -17.83 -25.91 12.47
CA PHE A 213 -18.57 -27.15 12.14
C PHE A 213 -19.63 -26.87 11.06
N ASP A 214 -20.84 -26.48 11.47
CA ASP A 214 -21.89 -26.01 10.56
C ASP A 214 -22.19 -24.53 10.82
N SER A 215 -22.10 -23.70 9.77
CA SER A 215 -22.23 -22.25 9.90
C SER A 215 -23.58 -21.80 10.46
N LEU A 216 -24.68 -22.43 10.07
CA LEU A 216 -26.01 -22.02 10.52
C LEU A 216 -26.32 -22.55 11.91
N GLU A 217 -25.84 -23.73 12.26
CA GLU A 217 -25.90 -24.24 13.65
C GLU A 217 -25.05 -23.35 14.58
N GLY A 218 -23.86 -22.90 14.12
CA GLY A 218 -23.05 -21.91 14.84
C GLY A 218 -23.79 -20.59 15.08
N VAL A 219 -24.48 -20.05 14.07
CA VAL A 219 -25.34 -18.88 14.23
C VAL A 219 -26.47 -19.14 15.25
N GLN A 220 -27.07 -20.32 15.21
CA GLN A 220 -28.12 -20.70 16.17
C GLN A 220 -27.59 -20.73 17.61
N LYS A 221 -26.38 -21.28 17.84
CA LYS A 221 -25.73 -21.28 19.16
C LYS A 221 -25.43 -19.86 19.69
N VAL A 222 -25.04 -18.94 18.80
CA VAL A 222 -24.87 -17.51 19.17
C VAL A 222 -26.21 -16.88 19.57
N ILE A 223 -27.31 -17.21 18.89
CA ILE A 223 -28.66 -16.75 19.24
C ILE A 223 -29.11 -17.33 20.59
N GLU A 224 -28.81 -18.59 20.86
CA GLU A 224 -29.08 -19.24 22.15
C GLU A 224 -28.29 -18.60 23.27
N LEU A 225 -27.01 -18.29 23.05
CA LEU A 225 -26.16 -17.58 23.99
C LEU A 225 -26.73 -16.20 24.35
N HIS A 226 -27.17 -15.43 23.34
CA HIS A 226 -27.84 -14.15 23.58
C HIS A 226 -29.08 -14.30 24.47
N LYS A 227 -29.94 -15.29 24.20
CA LYS A 227 -31.18 -15.50 24.96
C LYS A 227 -30.93 -15.97 26.40
N ASN A 228 -29.95 -16.88 26.60
CA ASN A 228 -29.69 -17.48 27.88
C ASN A 228 -28.92 -16.53 28.81
N GLU A 229 -27.97 -15.77 28.26
CA GLU A 229 -27.05 -14.92 29.04
C GLU A 229 -27.39 -13.42 28.97
N SER A 230 -28.42 -13.04 28.19
CA SER A 230 -28.81 -11.64 27.94
C SER A 230 -27.64 -10.76 27.46
N LEU A 231 -26.76 -11.30 26.62
CA LEU A 231 -25.57 -10.63 26.11
C LEU A 231 -25.82 -9.97 24.74
N ASP A 232 -25.30 -8.76 24.57
CA ASP A 232 -25.25 -8.14 23.27
C ASP A 232 -24.20 -8.80 22.38
N ILE A 233 -24.57 -9.14 21.15
CA ILE A 233 -23.71 -9.79 20.16
C ILE A 233 -23.20 -8.74 19.18
N ARG A 234 -21.89 -8.45 19.22
CA ARG A 234 -21.28 -7.49 18.30
C ARG A 234 -21.27 -7.99 16.87
N GLY A 235 -20.94 -9.25 16.66
CA GLY A 235 -20.90 -9.83 15.31
C GLY A 235 -20.71 -11.32 15.27
N ILE A 236 -20.94 -11.88 14.08
CA ILE A 236 -20.56 -13.23 13.70
C ILE A 236 -19.57 -13.17 12.54
N ARG A 237 -18.70 -14.19 12.43
CA ARG A 237 -17.73 -14.29 11.33
C ARG A 237 -17.91 -15.60 10.58
N LEU A 238 -17.97 -15.49 9.26
CA LEU A 238 -17.95 -16.56 8.28
C LEU A 238 -16.59 -16.53 7.56
N ASP A 239 -15.84 -17.61 7.59
CA ASP A 239 -14.50 -17.72 6.99
C ASP A 239 -14.48 -18.63 5.76
N SER A 240 -15.55 -19.40 5.54
CA SER A 240 -15.67 -20.40 4.50
C SER A 240 -17.11 -20.58 3.98
N GLY A 241 -17.26 -21.26 2.84
CA GLY A 241 -18.55 -21.63 2.25
C GLY A 241 -19.08 -20.62 1.21
N ASP A 242 -20.37 -20.77 0.87
CA ASP A 242 -21.07 -19.84 -0.02
C ASP A 242 -21.53 -18.60 0.79
N PHE A 243 -20.69 -17.57 0.79
CA PHE A 243 -20.92 -16.35 1.55
C PHE A 243 -22.22 -15.63 1.18
N SER A 244 -22.66 -15.71 -0.07
CA SER A 244 -23.92 -15.13 -0.48
C SER A 244 -25.08 -15.80 0.25
N THR A 245 -25.26 -17.09 0.07
CA THR A 245 -26.32 -17.84 0.72
C THR A 245 -26.23 -17.77 2.25
N LEU A 246 -25.02 -17.91 2.82
CA LEU A 246 -24.83 -17.92 4.27
C LEU A 246 -25.13 -16.56 4.89
N SER A 247 -24.69 -15.46 4.30
CA SER A 247 -24.93 -14.12 4.86
C SER A 247 -26.40 -13.77 4.89
N TYR A 248 -27.18 -14.09 3.84
CA TYR A 248 -28.62 -13.87 3.83
C TYR A 248 -29.36 -14.73 4.86
N LYS A 249 -29.01 -16.03 4.99
CA LYS A 249 -29.62 -16.92 5.97
C LYS A 249 -29.28 -16.49 7.40
N ALA A 250 -28.00 -16.18 7.68
CA ALA A 250 -27.54 -15.68 8.97
C ALA A 250 -28.25 -14.36 9.36
N ARG A 251 -28.35 -13.41 8.42
CA ARG A 251 -29.06 -12.14 8.66
C ARG A 251 -30.53 -12.38 9.04
N LYS A 252 -31.22 -13.26 8.30
CA LYS A 252 -32.62 -13.60 8.60
C LYS A 252 -32.76 -14.22 9.99
N MET A 253 -31.88 -15.14 10.38
CA MET A 253 -31.90 -15.78 11.70
C MET A 253 -31.67 -14.74 12.82
N LEU A 254 -30.64 -13.91 12.67
CA LEU A 254 -30.31 -12.86 13.63
C LEU A 254 -31.45 -11.82 13.78
N ASP A 255 -32.04 -11.37 12.68
CA ASP A 255 -33.17 -10.44 12.70
C ASP A 255 -34.41 -11.01 13.39
N SER A 256 -34.69 -12.30 13.14
CA SER A 256 -35.81 -13.02 13.79
C SER A 256 -35.61 -13.19 15.29
N ALA A 257 -34.35 -13.19 15.74
CA ALA A 257 -33.97 -13.26 17.17
C ALA A 257 -33.86 -11.86 17.82
N GLY A 258 -34.15 -10.76 17.08
CA GLY A 258 -34.01 -9.40 17.61
C GLY A 258 -32.61 -8.79 17.47
N LEU A 259 -31.63 -9.55 16.96
CA LEU A 259 -30.22 -9.17 16.84
C LEU A 259 -29.93 -8.37 15.55
N LYS A 260 -30.72 -7.32 15.28
CA LYS A 260 -30.61 -6.49 14.05
C LYS A 260 -29.30 -5.71 13.96
N ALA A 261 -28.71 -5.36 15.09
CA ALA A 261 -27.45 -4.60 15.15
C ALA A 261 -26.19 -5.47 15.01
N THR A 262 -26.33 -6.80 15.16
CA THR A 262 -25.21 -7.75 15.03
C THR A 262 -24.61 -7.73 13.65
N LYS A 263 -23.28 -7.53 13.58
CA LYS A 263 -22.54 -7.42 12.33
C LYS A 263 -22.24 -8.79 11.71
N ILE A 264 -22.29 -8.87 10.40
CA ILE A 264 -21.82 -10.04 9.65
C ILE A 264 -20.45 -9.73 9.07
N ILE A 265 -19.45 -10.49 9.51
CA ILE A 265 -18.06 -10.39 9.08
C ILE A 265 -17.79 -11.57 8.14
N VAL A 266 -17.15 -11.28 7.00
CA VAL A 266 -16.69 -12.31 6.07
C VAL A 266 -15.18 -12.23 5.90
N SER A 267 -14.52 -13.37 5.92
CA SER A 267 -13.09 -13.50 5.66
C SER A 267 -12.83 -14.78 4.83
N GLY A 268 -11.58 -15.04 4.48
CA GLY A 268 -11.25 -16.21 3.64
C GLY A 268 -11.15 -15.88 2.16
N SER A 269 -9.93 -15.74 1.66
CA SER A 269 -9.59 -15.46 0.24
C SER A 269 -10.38 -14.30 -0.39
N MET A 270 -10.52 -13.19 0.33
CA MET A 270 -11.19 -11.97 -0.14
C MET A 270 -10.23 -11.10 -0.93
N ASP A 271 -10.66 -10.69 -2.13
CA ASP A 271 -10.03 -9.69 -2.99
C ASP A 271 -11.07 -8.67 -3.48
N GLU A 272 -10.63 -7.64 -4.22
CA GLU A 272 -11.52 -6.62 -4.77
C GLU A 272 -12.61 -7.18 -5.68
N TYR A 273 -12.34 -8.26 -6.40
CA TYR A 273 -13.30 -8.84 -7.35
C TYR A 273 -14.41 -9.61 -6.63
N LYS A 274 -14.06 -10.44 -5.64
CA LYS A 274 -15.03 -11.14 -4.80
C LYS A 274 -15.87 -10.19 -3.96
N ILE A 275 -15.23 -9.19 -3.35
CA ILE A 275 -15.93 -8.16 -2.57
C ILE A 275 -16.92 -7.41 -3.47
N HIS A 276 -16.46 -7.00 -4.68
CA HIS A 276 -17.34 -6.35 -5.65
C HIS A 276 -18.53 -7.23 -6.02
N GLU A 277 -18.31 -8.52 -6.26
CA GLU A 277 -19.38 -9.46 -6.60
C GLU A 277 -20.40 -9.56 -5.47
N LEU A 278 -19.96 -9.80 -4.24
CA LEU A 278 -20.83 -9.94 -3.08
C LEU A 278 -21.62 -8.64 -2.77
N ILE A 279 -20.97 -7.49 -2.81
CA ILE A 279 -21.59 -6.22 -2.40
C ILE A 279 -22.33 -5.54 -3.52
N ASN A 280 -21.71 -5.42 -4.71
CA ASN A 280 -22.28 -4.59 -5.77
C ASN A 280 -23.24 -5.34 -6.67
N ASN A 281 -23.03 -6.64 -6.90
CA ASN A 281 -23.90 -7.47 -7.75
C ASN A 281 -24.94 -8.21 -6.91
N GLN A 282 -24.51 -8.97 -5.89
CA GLN A 282 -25.40 -9.84 -5.11
C GLN A 282 -26.04 -9.14 -3.91
N LYS A 283 -25.60 -7.90 -3.56
CA LYS A 283 -26.17 -7.09 -2.45
C LYS A 283 -26.20 -7.82 -1.10
N CYS A 284 -25.19 -8.65 -0.83
CA CYS A 284 -25.12 -9.44 0.39
C CYS A 284 -25.06 -8.54 1.63
N PRO A 285 -25.78 -8.90 2.72
CA PRO A 285 -25.79 -8.15 3.96
C PRO A 285 -24.52 -8.38 4.79
N ILE A 286 -23.37 -8.00 4.25
CA ILE A 286 -22.05 -8.16 4.86
C ILE A 286 -21.56 -6.77 5.31
N ASP A 287 -21.27 -6.64 6.59
CA ASP A 287 -20.84 -5.37 7.19
C ASP A 287 -19.33 -5.16 7.15
N ILE A 288 -18.56 -6.25 7.29
CA ILE A 288 -17.10 -6.17 7.43
C ILE A 288 -16.43 -7.29 6.62
N PHE A 289 -15.34 -6.96 5.93
CA PHE A 289 -14.47 -7.96 5.31
C PHE A 289 -13.10 -7.99 5.98
N GLY A 290 -12.66 -9.20 6.36
CA GLY A 290 -11.29 -9.47 6.76
C GLY A 290 -10.46 -9.89 5.54
N VAL A 291 -9.52 -9.06 5.10
CA VAL A 291 -8.73 -9.30 3.89
C VAL A 291 -7.30 -9.70 4.26
N GLY A 292 -6.85 -10.84 3.75
CA GLY A 292 -5.56 -11.45 4.10
C GLY A 292 -4.61 -11.58 2.92
N SER A 293 -4.41 -12.82 2.45
CA SER A 293 -3.35 -13.19 1.49
C SER A 293 -3.38 -12.38 0.20
N ASP A 294 -4.57 -12.21 -0.41
CA ASP A 294 -4.72 -11.54 -1.71
C ASP A 294 -4.31 -10.06 -1.66
N TYR A 295 -4.45 -9.44 -0.51
CA TYR A 295 -3.96 -8.11 -0.24
C TYR A 295 -2.46 -8.11 0.07
N GLY A 296 -2.03 -8.86 1.09
CA GLY A 296 -0.67 -8.77 1.66
C GLY A 296 0.47 -9.07 0.70
N VAL A 297 0.17 -9.76 -0.42
CA VAL A 297 1.13 -10.04 -1.50
C VAL A 297 0.69 -9.47 -2.86
N SER A 298 -0.38 -8.67 -2.89
CA SER A 298 -0.97 -8.15 -4.14
C SER A 298 -1.11 -9.25 -5.21
N SER A 299 -1.77 -10.35 -4.87
CA SER A 299 -1.71 -11.64 -5.57
C SER A 299 -2.00 -11.57 -7.07
N ASP A 300 -2.88 -10.66 -7.50
CA ASP A 300 -3.25 -10.47 -8.90
C ASP A 300 -2.20 -9.69 -9.72
N VAL A 301 -1.36 -8.88 -9.04
CA VAL A 301 -0.23 -8.12 -9.61
C VAL A 301 0.86 -7.98 -8.53
N PRO A 302 1.65 -9.03 -8.28
CA PRO A 302 2.64 -9.02 -7.20
C PRO A 302 3.84 -8.10 -7.47
N VAL A 303 4.07 -7.77 -8.74
CA VAL A 303 5.16 -6.88 -9.16
C VAL A 303 4.61 -5.79 -10.07
N LEU A 304 4.86 -4.53 -9.71
CA LEU A 304 4.67 -3.39 -10.58
C LEU A 304 5.95 -3.14 -11.40
N GLU A 305 5.80 -2.69 -12.64
CA GLU A 305 6.92 -2.33 -13.51
C GLU A 305 7.56 -0.98 -13.07
N CYS A 306 8.09 -0.95 -11.84
CA CYS A 306 8.80 0.19 -11.26
C CYS A 306 10.24 0.24 -11.77
N VAL A 307 10.67 1.36 -12.31
CA VAL A 307 11.99 1.53 -12.91
C VAL A 307 12.65 2.84 -12.49
N TYR A 308 13.95 2.79 -12.27
CA TYR A 308 14.81 3.92 -11.91
C TYR A 308 15.84 4.11 -13.02
N LYS A 309 15.89 5.30 -13.64
CA LYS A 309 16.69 5.53 -14.85
C LYS A 309 17.46 6.83 -14.78
N LEU A 310 18.72 6.80 -15.19
CA LEU A 310 19.54 7.98 -15.46
C LEU A 310 18.91 8.78 -16.60
N VAL A 311 18.57 10.05 -16.35
CA VAL A 311 17.86 10.92 -17.30
C VAL A 311 18.63 12.18 -17.67
N GLU A 312 19.57 12.61 -16.81
CA GLU A 312 20.50 13.71 -17.05
C GLU A 312 21.87 13.39 -16.48
N ILE A 313 22.92 13.88 -17.11
CA ILE A 313 24.28 13.94 -16.60
C ILE A 313 24.87 15.31 -16.97
N ASP A 314 25.41 16.05 -15.99
CA ASP A 314 25.90 17.43 -16.18
C ASP A 314 24.85 18.32 -16.89
N ASN A 315 23.61 18.25 -16.46
CA ASN A 315 22.43 18.94 -17.03
C ASN A 315 22.19 18.62 -18.53
N GLN A 316 22.86 17.62 -19.09
CA GLN A 316 22.61 17.14 -20.43
C GLN A 316 21.69 15.90 -20.42
N PRO A 317 20.70 15.84 -21.32
CA PRO A 317 19.77 14.73 -21.36
C PRO A 317 20.45 13.44 -21.78
N VAL A 318 20.11 12.37 -21.10
CA VAL A 318 20.51 11.02 -21.48
C VAL A 318 19.29 10.10 -21.56
N ASN A 319 19.28 9.25 -22.57
CA ASN A 319 18.28 8.21 -22.69
C ASN A 319 18.85 6.98 -23.37
N LYS A 320 18.18 5.88 -23.19
CA LYS A 320 18.50 4.64 -23.89
C LYS A 320 17.57 4.46 -25.08
N ASN A 321 18.13 4.42 -26.29
CA ASN A 321 17.42 4.11 -27.53
C ASN A 321 17.47 2.60 -27.80
N SER A 322 16.60 1.83 -27.15
CA SER A 322 16.42 0.41 -27.49
C SER A 322 14.96 0.11 -27.79
N PRO A 323 14.67 -0.81 -28.73
CA PRO A 323 13.30 -1.17 -29.06
C PRO A 323 12.49 -1.53 -27.79
N ASN A 324 11.30 -0.95 -27.61
CA ASN A 324 10.33 -1.21 -26.56
C ASN A 324 10.77 -0.85 -25.12
N LYS A 325 11.90 -0.15 -24.91
CA LYS A 325 12.39 0.24 -23.57
C LYS A 325 12.89 1.69 -23.54
N SER A 326 12.30 2.59 -24.31
CA SER A 326 12.58 4.02 -24.23
C SER A 326 12.01 4.62 -22.94
N TYR A 327 12.64 5.66 -22.43
CA TYR A 327 12.16 6.51 -21.36
C TYR A 327 12.48 7.97 -21.67
N LEU A 328 11.79 8.88 -21.00
CA LEU A 328 11.93 10.31 -21.27
C LEU A 328 13.20 10.84 -20.59
N PRO A 329 14.07 11.58 -21.32
CA PRO A 329 15.21 12.27 -20.76
C PRO A 329 14.77 13.47 -19.91
N TYR A 330 15.73 14.20 -19.36
CA TYR A 330 15.60 15.39 -18.51
C TYR A 330 14.95 15.13 -17.13
N SER A 331 15.28 16.00 -16.20
CA SER A 331 14.50 16.19 -14.98
C SER A 331 13.11 16.74 -15.34
N LYS A 332 12.07 16.22 -14.69
CA LYS A 332 10.68 16.41 -15.11
C LYS A 332 9.83 17.13 -14.06
N GLN A 333 8.77 17.76 -14.54
CA GLN A 333 7.64 18.18 -13.75
C GLN A 333 6.36 17.58 -14.34
N ILE A 334 5.46 17.17 -13.49
CA ILE A 334 4.13 16.71 -13.86
C ILE A 334 3.13 17.81 -13.44
N TYR A 335 2.31 18.22 -14.38
CA TYR A 335 1.30 19.25 -14.20
C TYR A 335 -0.09 18.66 -14.36
N ARG A 336 -0.86 18.57 -13.27
CA ARG A 336 -2.23 18.04 -13.27
C ARG A 336 -3.26 19.11 -13.53
N LYS A 337 -4.17 18.83 -14.46
CA LYS A 337 -5.39 19.64 -14.66
C LYS A 337 -6.55 19.02 -13.93
N LEU A 338 -7.27 19.84 -13.17
CA LEU A 338 -8.59 19.49 -12.66
C LEU A 338 -9.68 20.23 -13.44
N HIS A 339 -10.77 19.52 -13.73
CA HIS A 339 -11.99 20.08 -14.28
C HIS A 339 -13.16 19.71 -13.36
N ASN A 340 -13.90 20.69 -12.84
CA ASN A 340 -14.97 20.49 -11.83
C ASN A 340 -14.51 19.60 -10.66
N ASN A 341 -13.32 19.86 -10.13
CA ASN A 341 -12.66 19.11 -9.05
C ASN A 341 -12.34 17.64 -9.37
N MET A 342 -12.46 17.21 -10.64
CA MET A 342 -12.08 15.87 -11.10
C MET A 342 -10.77 15.92 -11.89
N MET A 343 -9.96 14.88 -11.80
CA MET A 343 -8.74 14.73 -12.59
C MET A 343 -9.11 14.62 -14.07
N ASP A 344 -8.58 15.52 -14.90
CA ASP A 344 -8.88 15.59 -16.33
C ASP A 344 -7.75 15.00 -17.17
N HIS A 345 -6.55 15.58 -17.07
CA HIS A 345 -5.33 15.08 -17.71
C HIS A 345 -4.08 15.62 -17.04
N ASP A 346 -2.94 14.97 -17.30
CA ASP A 346 -1.63 15.40 -16.81
C ASP A 346 -0.71 15.74 -17.99
N ILE A 347 0.19 16.70 -17.79
CA ILE A 347 1.23 17.08 -18.73
C ILE A 347 2.59 16.84 -18.09
N VAL A 348 3.43 16.05 -18.73
CA VAL A 348 4.83 15.83 -18.37
C VAL A 348 5.70 16.79 -19.16
N THR A 349 6.47 17.63 -18.46
CA THR A 349 7.36 18.62 -19.07
C THR A 349 8.77 18.52 -18.50
N LYS A 350 9.72 19.23 -19.07
CA LYS A 350 10.99 19.52 -18.39
C LYS A 350 10.71 20.27 -17.09
N ASN A 351 11.52 20.02 -16.04
CA ASN A 351 11.36 20.66 -14.74
C ASN A 351 11.38 22.21 -14.80
N SER A 352 12.13 22.78 -15.74
CA SER A 352 12.22 24.24 -15.92
C SER A 352 10.96 24.88 -16.53
N ALA A 353 10.07 24.12 -17.16
CA ALA A 353 8.85 24.64 -17.78
C ALA A 353 7.78 24.97 -16.72
N LYS A 354 6.93 25.94 -17.02
CA LYS A 354 5.78 26.31 -16.17
C LYS A 354 4.48 26.20 -16.95
N LYS A 355 3.42 25.72 -16.30
CA LYS A 355 2.08 25.60 -16.89
C LYS A 355 1.05 26.35 -16.05
N ASN A 356 0.54 27.44 -16.58
CA ASN A 356 -0.50 28.24 -15.89
C ASN A 356 -1.83 27.47 -15.83
N GLY A 357 -2.48 27.49 -14.68
CA GLY A 357 -3.76 26.82 -14.45
C GLY A 357 -3.68 25.31 -14.27
N TYR A 358 -2.48 24.78 -13.99
CA TYR A 358 -2.22 23.40 -13.63
C TYR A 358 -1.52 23.32 -12.25
N PHE A 359 -1.67 22.17 -11.58
CA PHE A 359 -1.03 21.92 -10.30
C PHE A 359 0.28 21.15 -10.49
N PRO A 360 1.43 21.68 -10.04
CA PRO A 360 2.70 20.95 -10.08
C PRO A 360 2.67 19.82 -9.05
N MET A 361 2.96 18.60 -9.49
CA MET A 361 2.89 17.40 -8.65
C MET A 361 4.22 17.10 -7.94
N ILE A 362 5.37 17.40 -8.57
CA ILE A 362 6.70 17.13 -8.00
C ILE A 362 7.22 18.36 -7.27
N LYS A 363 7.72 18.17 -6.05
CA LYS A 363 8.35 19.22 -5.21
C LYS A 363 9.70 18.76 -4.70
N ASN A 364 10.56 19.71 -4.37
CA ASN A 364 11.77 19.43 -3.60
C ASN A 364 11.33 19.03 -2.18
N ILE A 365 11.82 17.90 -1.70
CA ILE A 365 11.42 17.34 -0.40
C ILE A 365 12.60 17.14 0.56
N TYR A 366 13.82 17.02 0.01
CA TYR A 366 15.06 16.87 0.76
C TYR A 366 16.22 17.45 -0.04
N ASP A 367 17.13 18.16 0.60
CA ASP A 367 18.34 18.73 -0.02
C ASP A 367 19.49 18.72 0.98
N ARG A 368 20.56 17.98 0.69
CA ARG A 368 21.82 17.96 1.44
C ARG A 368 21.67 17.77 2.95
N GLY A 369 20.90 16.80 3.38
CA GLY A 369 20.63 16.52 4.80
C GLY A 369 19.42 17.24 5.37
N ASP A 370 18.86 18.24 4.66
CA ASP A 370 17.73 19.02 5.14
C ASP A 370 16.39 18.51 4.58
N TYR A 371 15.44 18.20 5.46
CA TYR A 371 14.06 17.94 5.08
C TYR A 371 13.37 19.26 4.76
N LEU A 372 12.96 19.45 3.50
CA LEU A 372 12.29 20.67 3.01
C LEU A 372 10.78 20.64 3.25
N ILE A 373 10.24 19.51 3.68
CA ILE A 373 8.84 19.33 4.02
C ILE A 373 8.72 18.67 5.39
N ASN A 374 7.66 18.97 6.11
CA ASN A 374 7.34 18.23 7.33
C ASN A 374 6.77 16.86 6.99
N LYS A 375 7.17 15.83 7.75
CA LYS A 375 6.53 14.52 7.68
C LYS A 375 5.07 14.64 8.05
N GLU A 376 4.23 14.03 7.24
CA GLU A 376 2.79 14.01 7.50
C GLU A 376 2.42 12.83 8.41
N SER A 377 1.42 13.04 9.25
CA SER A 377 0.85 11.93 10.00
C SER A 377 0.18 10.92 9.07
N LEU A 378 0.11 9.65 9.47
CA LEU A 378 -0.63 8.64 8.69
C LEU A 378 -2.08 9.07 8.43
N HIS A 379 -2.69 9.75 9.41
CA HIS A 379 -4.05 10.25 9.29
C HIS A 379 -4.19 11.32 8.19
N ASP A 380 -3.23 12.23 8.05
CA ASP A 380 -3.24 13.25 7.01
C ASP A 380 -3.02 12.65 5.63
N VAL A 381 -2.10 11.69 5.51
CA VAL A 381 -1.90 10.94 4.25
C VAL A 381 -3.17 10.16 3.89
N ARG A 382 -3.82 9.49 4.85
CA ARG A 382 -5.11 8.80 4.65
C ARG A 382 -6.20 9.74 4.13
N LYS A 383 -6.34 10.93 4.75
CA LYS A 383 -7.26 11.97 4.26
C LYS A 383 -6.93 12.41 2.84
N TYR A 384 -5.66 12.59 2.55
CA TYR A 384 -5.22 13.00 1.23
C TYR A 384 -5.51 11.93 0.17
N ILE A 385 -5.24 10.66 0.46
CA ILE A 385 -5.62 9.54 -0.44
C ILE A 385 -7.12 9.55 -0.70
N LYS A 386 -7.94 9.75 0.34
CA LYS A 386 -9.40 9.83 0.18
C LYS A 386 -9.80 10.95 -0.79
N ILE A 387 -9.24 12.15 -0.63
CA ILE A 387 -9.49 13.28 -1.54
C ILE A 387 -9.06 12.94 -2.97
N GLN A 388 -7.87 12.35 -3.14
CA GLN A 388 -7.36 11.93 -4.45
C GLN A 388 -8.28 10.89 -5.11
N MET A 389 -8.80 9.93 -4.33
CA MET A 389 -9.77 8.93 -4.80
C MET A 389 -11.12 9.55 -5.16
N GLU A 390 -11.58 10.57 -4.44
CA GLU A 390 -12.79 11.33 -4.78
C GLU A 390 -12.61 12.11 -6.10
N GLN A 391 -11.42 12.67 -6.33
CA GLN A 391 -11.07 13.40 -7.56
C GLN A 391 -10.82 12.49 -8.77
N LEU A 392 -10.55 11.21 -8.56
CA LEU A 392 -10.34 10.24 -9.64
C LEU A 392 -11.69 9.92 -10.31
N PRO A 393 -11.86 10.09 -11.63
CA PRO A 393 -13.12 9.74 -12.29
C PRO A 393 -13.47 8.25 -12.18
N ASP A 394 -14.76 7.93 -12.06
CA ASP A 394 -15.25 6.58 -11.75
C ASP A 394 -14.86 5.52 -12.78
N ASN A 395 -14.68 5.91 -14.04
CA ASN A 395 -14.21 4.99 -15.08
C ASN A 395 -12.81 4.45 -14.84
N TYR A 396 -11.96 5.12 -14.03
CA TYR A 396 -10.63 4.60 -13.63
C TYR A 396 -10.68 3.76 -12.35
N LYS A 397 -11.76 3.87 -11.56
CA LYS A 397 -12.02 3.05 -10.38
C LYS A 397 -12.60 1.69 -10.72
N ASN A 398 -13.24 1.57 -11.89
CA ASN A 398 -13.89 0.34 -12.32
C ASN A 398 -12.87 -0.77 -12.59
N LEU A 399 -13.04 -1.92 -11.93
CA LEU A 399 -12.15 -3.07 -12.01
C LEU A 399 -12.01 -3.69 -13.41
N LYS A 400 -13.02 -3.47 -14.28
CA LYS A 400 -13.10 -4.00 -15.65
C LYS A 400 -12.79 -2.96 -16.71
N SER A 401 -12.52 -1.70 -16.33
CA SER A 401 -12.21 -0.64 -17.28
C SER A 401 -10.84 -0.85 -17.89
N GLU A 402 -10.73 -0.56 -19.19
CA GLU A 402 -9.47 -0.52 -19.95
C GLU A 402 -9.12 0.93 -20.38
N LYS A 403 -9.86 1.92 -19.87
CA LYS A 403 -9.68 3.31 -20.25
C LYS A 403 -8.40 3.87 -19.64
N ILE A 404 -7.47 4.25 -20.52
CA ILE A 404 -6.19 4.85 -20.12
C ILE A 404 -6.39 6.35 -19.81
N TYR A 405 -5.82 6.81 -18.68
CA TYR A 405 -5.79 8.22 -18.34
C TYR A 405 -4.90 9.00 -19.31
N ARG A 406 -5.33 10.21 -19.64
CA ARG A 406 -4.62 11.05 -20.60
C ARG A 406 -3.41 11.70 -19.94
N VAL A 407 -2.21 11.26 -20.34
CA VAL A 407 -0.94 11.90 -20.01
C VAL A 407 -0.34 12.43 -21.30
N VAL A 408 -0.03 13.72 -21.35
CA VAL A 408 0.57 14.40 -22.50
C VAL A 408 2.04 14.64 -22.22
N PHE A 409 2.91 14.31 -23.15
CA PHE A 409 4.36 14.47 -23.02
C PHE A 409 4.82 15.64 -23.89
N GLU A 410 5.40 16.67 -23.24
CA GLU A 410 5.93 17.88 -23.86
C GLU A 410 7.42 18.07 -23.47
N ILE A 411 8.26 17.08 -23.84
CA ILE A 411 9.69 17.01 -23.53
C ILE A 411 10.52 17.00 -24.81
#